data_353e512c7fc59edcf4aed0564971e068
#
_entry.id   353e512c7fc59edcf4aed0564971e068
#
_cell.length_a   1.000
_cell.length_b   1.000
_cell.length_c   1.000
_cell.angle_alpha   90.00
_cell.angle_beta   90.00
_cell.angle_gamma   90.00
#
_symmetry.space_group_name_H-M   'P 1'
#
loop_
_entity.id
_entity.type
_entity.pdbx_description
1 polymer ?
#
loop_
_entity_poly.entity_id
_entity_poly.type
_entity_poly.pdbx_seq_one_letter_code
_entity_poly.pdbx_strand_id
1 'polypeptide(L)'
;RQCGGGAVSLVDGNYVGALAFYALRPARQGMLGLCAANSTPRVAPQGGREGLHGTNPIAYAAPIQEGEPLVFDAATGHAAARVKQAFEEGRSIAPDIALDQKGEPTTDAAAALAGVLLPVGGALGYGLGLLVDLLCGGLAGGPCGRDVPPVTELSRPYGCGFFALVLDPVRFG
;
A
#
# COMPACT_ATOMS: atom_id res chain seq x y z
N ARG A 1 -16.00 3.60 -21.08
CA ARG A 1 -16.96 2.48 -21.26
C ARG A 1 -16.88 1.77 -22.61
N GLN A 2 -16.27 2.36 -23.67
CA GLN A 2 -16.22 1.72 -25.00
C GLN A 2 -15.44 0.39 -24.99
N CYS A 3 -14.36 0.30 -24.20
CA CYS A 3 -13.47 -0.88 -24.13
C CYS A 3 -13.73 -1.79 -22.90
N GLY A 4 -14.78 -1.55 -22.11
CA GLY A 4 -15.07 -2.34 -20.91
C GLY A 4 -14.16 -2.09 -19.71
N GLY A 5 -13.06 -1.36 -19.86
CA GLY A 5 -12.15 -1.03 -18.78
C GLY A 5 -11.13 0.02 -19.16
N GLY A 6 -10.45 0.55 -18.17
CA GLY A 6 -9.36 1.50 -18.32
C GLY A 6 -8.47 1.54 -17.11
N ALA A 7 -7.18 1.74 -17.31
CA ALA A 7 -6.19 1.88 -16.25
C ALA A 7 -5.35 3.14 -16.47
N VAL A 8 -4.88 3.72 -15.36
CA VAL A 8 -3.95 4.84 -15.34
C VAL A 8 -2.93 4.63 -14.24
N SER A 9 -1.67 4.92 -14.54
CA SER A 9 -0.61 5.05 -13.56
C SER A 9 -0.11 6.50 -13.57
N LEU A 10 -0.02 7.10 -12.38
CA LEU A 10 0.44 8.46 -12.16
C LEU A 10 1.72 8.42 -11.32
N VAL A 11 2.67 9.27 -11.65
CA VAL A 11 3.92 9.46 -10.89
C VAL A 11 4.02 10.90 -10.41
N ASP A 12 5.08 11.20 -9.66
CA ASP A 12 5.31 12.52 -9.06
C ASP A 12 4.18 12.99 -8.15
N GLY A 13 3.45 12.02 -7.60
CA GLY A 13 2.38 12.28 -6.66
C GLY A 13 2.89 12.58 -5.25
N ASN A 14 1.96 13.03 -4.45
CA ASN A 14 2.14 13.21 -3.02
C ASN A 14 1.31 12.19 -2.25
N TYR A 15 1.14 12.36 -0.93
CA TYR A 15 0.29 11.49 -0.13
C TYR A 15 -1.18 11.53 -0.61
N VAL A 16 -1.72 10.38 -0.97
CA VAL A 16 -3.05 10.27 -1.61
C VAL A 16 -4.20 10.00 -0.62
N GLY A 17 -3.90 9.76 0.66
CA GLY A 17 -4.91 9.44 1.67
C GLY A 17 -5.49 8.04 1.54
N ALA A 18 -6.76 7.86 1.93
CA ALA A 18 -7.44 6.57 1.87
C ALA A 18 -7.77 6.19 0.44
N LEU A 19 -7.30 5.03 -0.02
CA LEU A 19 -7.51 4.55 -1.38
C LEU A 19 -8.98 4.18 -1.64
N ALA A 20 -9.71 3.76 -0.61
CA ALA A 20 -11.14 3.49 -0.68
C ALA A 20 -11.94 4.65 -1.29
N PHE A 21 -11.52 5.90 -1.03
CA PHE A 21 -12.16 7.10 -1.61
C PHE A 21 -12.19 7.04 -3.15
N TYR A 22 -11.10 6.61 -3.76
CA TYR A 22 -10.97 6.52 -5.21
C TYR A 22 -11.69 5.29 -5.77
N ALA A 23 -11.54 4.14 -5.12
CA ALA A 23 -12.16 2.88 -5.55
C ALA A 23 -13.70 2.92 -5.48
N LEU A 24 -14.26 3.61 -4.48
CA LEU A 24 -15.73 3.75 -4.31
C LEU A 24 -16.38 4.60 -5.41
N ARG A 25 -15.68 5.54 -6.02
CA ARG A 25 -16.27 6.41 -7.05
C ARG A 25 -16.81 5.65 -8.27
N PRO A 26 -16.03 4.77 -8.92
CA PRO A 26 -16.56 3.94 -10.00
C PRO A 26 -17.57 2.90 -9.48
N ALA A 27 -17.40 2.35 -8.26
CA ALA A 27 -18.30 1.35 -7.71
C ALA A 27 -19.72 1.88 -7.51
N ARG A 28 -19.88 3.13 -7.07
CA ARG A 28 -21.17 3.83 -6.99
C ARG A 28 -21.81 4.11 -8.36
N GLN A 29 -21.08 3.91 -9.44
CA GLN A 29 -21.56 4.02 -10.82
C GLN A 29 -21.71 2.66 -11.52
N GLY A 30 -21.75 1.57 -10.73
CA GLY A 30 -21.92 0.21 -11.23
C GLY A 30 -20.66 -0.42 -11.84
N MET A 31 -19.47 0.12 -11.56
CA MET A 31 -18.20 -0.40 -12.08
C MET A 31 -17.31 -0.92 -10.95
N LEU A 32 -16.44 -1.88 -11.20
CA LEU A 32 -15.41 -2.27 -10.26
C LEU A 32 -14.27 -1.25 -10.32
N GLY A 33 -13.85 -0.73 -9.16
CA GLY A 33 -12.67 0.12 -9.02
C GLY A 33 -11.58 -0.58 -8.22
N LEU A 34 -10.33 -0.48 -8.68
CA LEU A 34 -9.14 -0.91 -7.97
C LEU A 34 -8.13 0.23 -7.97
N CYS A 35 -7.53 0.49 -6.82
CA CYS A 35 -6.49 1.50 -6.66
C CYS A 35 -5.33 0.97 -5.84
N ALA A 36 -4.14 1.47 -6.13
CA ALA A 36 -2.93 1.18 -5.37
C ALA A 36 -2.04 2.44 -5.30
N ALA A 37 -1.18 2.49 -4.29
CA ALA A 37 -0.16 3.54 -4.18
C ALA A 37 1.11 2.95 -3.57
N ASN A 38 2.27 3.32 -4.12
CA ASN A 38 3.53 2.98 -3.48
C ASN A 38 3.93 4.06 -2.45
N SER A 39 4.88 3.74 -1.61
CA SER A 39 5.32 4.63 -0.54
C SER A 39 6.77 4.35 -0.12
N THR A 40 7.31 5.22 0.74
CA THR A 40 8.66 5.10 1.32
C THR A 40 8.97 3.67 1.79
N PRO A 41 10.16 3.13 1.47
CA PRO A 41 10.55 1.77 1.84
C PRO A 41 10.68 1.61 3.35
N ARG A 42 9.75 0.84 3.93
CA ARG A 42 9.69 0.53 5.38
C ARG A 42 9.38 -0.93 5.66
N VAL A 43 9.16 -1.73 4.61
CA VAL A 43 8.81 -3.14 4.72
C VAL A 43 9.94 -3.98 4.16
N ALA A 44 10.45 -4.92 4.95
CA ALA A 44 11.47 -5.86 4.51
C ALA A 44 10.87 -6.90 3.53
N PRO A 45 11.65 -7.39 2.56
CA PRO A 45 11.24 -8.56 1.80
C PRO A 45 11.14 -9.79 2.70
N GLN A 46 10.40 -10.80 2.25
CA GLN A 46 10.33 -12.06 2.99
C GLN A 46 11.74 -12.65 3.22
N GLY A 47 12.11 -12.84 4.48
CA GLY A 47 13.43 -13.31 4.91
C GLY A 47 14.53 -12.22 4.87
N GLY A 48 14.21 -11.01 4.47
CA GLY A 48 15.13 -9.87 4.52
C GLY A 48 15.08 -9.10 5.84
N ARG A 49 16.02 -8.18 6.02
CA ARG A 49 16.19 -7.41 7.27
C ARG A 49 16.20 -5.90 7.05
N GLU A 50 16.05 -5.44 5.83
CA GLU A 50 16.05 -4.02 5.46
C GLU A 50 14.81 -3.69 4.64
N GLY A 51 14.31 -2.45 4.77
CA GLY A 51 13.19 -1.97 3.98
C GLY A 51 13.49 -1.99 2.48
N LEU A 52 12.62 -2.63 1.71
CA LEU A 52 12.70 -2.70 0.26
C LEU A 52 11.59 -1.89 -0.40
N HIS A 53 10.36 -2.03 0.04
CA HIS A 53 9.21 -1.30 -0.46
C HIS A 53 8.41 -0.67 0.70
N GLY A 54 7.45 0.17 0.38
CA GLY A 54 6.57 0.78 1.36
C GLY A 54 5.50 -0.18 1.89
N THR A 55 4.57 0.34 2.69
CA THR A 55 3.39 -0.41 3.11
C THR A 55 2.40 -0.66 1.97
N ASN A 56 2.59 0.01 0.84
CA ASN A 56 2.04 -0.23 -0.47
C ASN A 56 0.58 -0.72 -0.44
N PRO A 57 -0.38 0.16 -0.09
CA PRO A 57 -1.77 -0.22 0.05
C PRO A 57 -2.44 -0.55 -1.28
N ILE A 58 -3.43 -1.44 -1.20
CA ILE A 58 -4.36 -1.77 -2.28
C ILE A 58 -5.78 -1.56 -1.77
N ALA A 59 -6.62 -0.90 -2.58
CA ALA A 59 -8.04 -0.82 -2.35
C ALA A 59 -8.82 -1.28 -3.57
N TYR A 60 -9.96 -1.92 -3.34
CA TYR A 60 -10.94 -2.16 -4.38
C TYR A 60 -12.35 -1.93 -3.84
N ALA A 61 -13.24 -1.59 -4.76
CA ALA A 61 -14.67 -1.54 -4.47
C ALA A 61 -15.46 -2.10 -5.65
N ALA A 62 -16.53 -2.80 -5.33
CA ALA A 62 -17.42 -3.42 -6.31
C ALA A 62 -18.86 -3.07 -6.01
N PRO A 63 -19.70 -2.83 -7.05
CA PRO A 63 -21.13 -2.67 -6.84
C PRO A 63 -21.74 -3.98 -6.31
N ILE A 64 -22.73 -3.86 -5.46
CA ILE A 64 -23.58 -4.97 -5.04
C ILE A 64 -25.01 -4.71 -5.50
N GLN A 65 -25.85 -5.73 -5.48
CA GLN A 65 -27.20 -5.62 -6.02
C GLN A 65 -28.06 -4.61 -5.24
N GLU A 66 -27.92 -4.59 -3.93
CA GLU A 66 -28.64 -3.67 -3.05
C GLU A 66 -27.72 -3.14 -1.95
N GLY A 67 -27.72 -1.82 -1.71
CA GLY A 67 -26.94 -1.18 -0.65
C GLY A 67 -25.68 -0.46 -1.14
N GLU A 68 -24.79 -0.13 -0.20
CA GLU A 68 -23.49 0.49 -0.49
C GLU A 68 -22.51 -0.54 -1.09
N PRO A 69 -21.62 -0.12 -2.00
CA PRO A 69 -20.64 -1.03 -2.59
C PRO A 69 -19.80 -1.77 -1.55
N LEU A 70 -19.44 -3.01 -1.87
CA LEU A 70 -18.37 -3.71 -1.14
C LEU A 70 -17.08 -2.91 -1.29
N VAL A 71 -16.35 -2.68 -0.19
CA VAL A 71 -15.08 -1.97 -0.21
C VAL A 71 -14.03 -2.69 0.64
N PHE A 72 -12.81 -2.71 0.13
CA PHE A 72 -11.61 -3.18 0.81
C PHE A 72 -10.52 -2.12 0.63
N ASP A 73 -9.79 -1.80 1.71
CA ASP A 73 -8.63 -0.90 1.68
C ASP A 73 -7.65 -1.35 2.76
N ALA A 74 -6.51 -1.87 2.36
CA ALA A 74 -5.51 -2.37 3.29
C ALA A 74 -4.08 -2.23 2.74
N ALA A 75 -3.14 -2.07 3.67
CA ALA A 75 -1.72 -2.13 3.38
C ALA A 75 -1.26 -3.58 3.15
N THR A 76 -0.24 -3.78 2.31
CA THR A 76 0.42 -5.08 2.08
C THR A 76 1.53 -5.37 3.10
N GLY A 77 2.01 -4.33 3.79
CA GLY A 77 2.89 -4.41 4.95
C GLY A 77 2.18 -3.99 6.23
N HIS A 78 2.71 -4.37 7.38
CA HIS A 78 2.17 -3.92 8.66
C HIS A 78 2.18 -2.40 8.79
N ALA A 79 1.16 -1.83 9.44
CA ALA A 79 0.95 -0.39 9.48
C ALA A 79 1.84 0.29 10.55
N ALA A 80 2.77 1.15 10.11
CA ALA A 80 3.62 1.94 11.01
C ALA A 80 2.83 2.77 12.03
N ALA A 81 1.65 3.27 11.65
CA ALA A 81 0.77 4.02 12.55
C ALA A 81 0.30 3.18 13.75
N ARG A 82 0.02 1.88 13.55
CA ARG A 82 -0.35 0.98 14.65
C ARG A 82 0.81 0.69 15.59
N VAL A 83 2.04 0.58 15.06
CA VAL A 83 3.25 0.43 15.87
C VAL A 83 3.50 1.70 16.68
N LYS A 84 3.35 2.88 16.06
CA LYS A 84 3.47 4.16 16.74
C LYS A 84 2.41 4.31 17.85
N GLN A 85 1.17 3.97 17.58
CA GLN A 85 0.11 3.98 18.58
C GLN A 85 0.43 3.04 19.75
N ALA A 86 0.90 1.82 19.50
CA ALA A 86 1.30 0.89 20.56
C ALA A 86 2.44 1.46 21.42
N PHE A 87 3.42 2.13 20.79
CA PHE A 87 4.49 2.84 21.50
C PHE A 87 3.96 3.95 22.41
N GLU A 88 3.08 4.82 21.89
CA GLU A 88 2.48 5.93 22.65
C GLU A 88 1.62 5.44 23.83
N GLU A 89 1.00 4.29 23.69
CA GLU A 89 0.16 3.66 24.73
C GLU A 89 0.96 2.70 25.66
N GLY A 90 2.28 2.58 25.46
CA GLY A 90 3.12 1.67 26.25
C GLY A 90 2.78 0.18 26.09
N ARG A 91 2.20 -0.20 24.94
CA ARG A 91 1.80 -1.57 24.61
C ARG A 91 2.84 -2.28 23.74
N SER A 92 2.99 -3.58 23.97
CA SER A 92 3.74 -4.46 23.05
C SER A 92 2.96 -4.71 21.73
N ILE A 93 3.69 -5.09 20.70
CA ILE A 93 3.17 -5.55 19.41
C ILE A 93 3.35 -7.07 19.27
N ALA A 94 2.69 -7.69 18.30
CA ALA A 94 2.91 -9.08 17.96
C ALA A 94 4.30 -9.30 17.30
N PRO A 95 4.94 -10.47 17.48
CA PRO A 95 6.33 -10.70 17.04
C PRO A 95 6.51 -10.80 15.53
N ASP A 96 5.41 -10.93 14.78
CA ASP A 96 5.37 -11.01 13.31
C ASP A 96 5.13 -9.67 12.62
N ILE A 97 5.15 -8.55 13.38
CA ILE A 97 4.87 -7.21 12.84
C ILE A 97 6.14 -6.51 12.35
N ALA A 98 7.25 -6.66 13.08
CA ALA A 98 8.47 -5.90 12.80
C ALA A 98 9.74 -6.63 13.26
N LEU A 99 10.87 -6.20 12.69
CA LEU A 99 12.21 -6.52 13.16
C LEU A 99 12.81 -5.28 13.83
N ASP A 100 13.68 -5.49 14.80
CA ASP A 100 14.50 -4.43 15.38
C ASP A 100 15.65 -3.98 14.45
N GLN A 101 16.51 -3.07 14.91
CA GLN A 101 17.67 -2.60 14.14
C GLN A 101 18.73 -3.68 13.86
N LYS A 102 18.70 -4.80 14.60
CA LYS A 102 19.59 -5.95 14.37
C LYS A 102 18.99 -6.94 13.35
N GLY A 103 17.75 -6.71 12.95
CA GLY A 103 17.00 -7.60 12.05
C GLY A 103 16.40 -8.81 12.76
N GLU A 104 16.19 -8.73 14.09
CA GLU A 104 15.55 -9.77 14.88
C GLU A 104 14.08 -9.41 15.19
N PRO A 105 13.17 -10.41 15.20
CA PRO A 105 11.77 -10.20 15.55
C PRO A 105 11.64 -9.50 16.92
N THR A 106 10.77 -8.50 17.02
CA THR A 106 10.58 -7.75 18.26
C THR A 106 9.11 -7.56 18.61
N THR A 107 8.81 -7.58 19.91
CA THR A 107 7.52 -7.19 20.46
C THR A 107 7.57 -5.80 21.11
N ASP A 108 8.74 -5.18 21.18
CA ASP A 108 8.93 -3.82 21.66
C ASP A 108 8.60 -2.82 20.54
N ALA A 109 7.58 -2.00 20.77
CA ALA A 109 7.14 -1.00 19.81
C ALA A 109 8.21 0.07 19.52
N ALA A 110 9.05 0.44 20.49
CA ALA A 110 10.15 1.38 20.29
C ALA A 110 11.23 0.78 19.38
N ALA A 111 11.64 -0.45 19.63
CA ALA A 111 12.61 -1.17 18.78
C ALA A 111 12.07 -1.37 17.37
N ALA A 112 10.77 -1.65 17.20
CA ALA A 112 10.10 -1.79 15.92
C ALA A 112 10.05 -0.47 15.11
N LEU A 113 9.84 0.66 15.77
CA LEU A 113 9.89 1.99 15.12
C LEU A 113 11.28 2.36 14.60
N ALA A 114 12.32 1.89 15.29
CA ALA A 114 13.71 2.07 14.90
C ALA A 114 14.20 1.05 13.86
N GLY A 115 13.47 -0.03 13.68
CA GLY A 115 13.78 -1.13 12.79
C GLY A 115 12.97 -1.11 11.48
N VAL A 116 12.45 -2.27 11.08
CA VAL A 116 11.75 -2.45 9.80
C VAL A 116 10.46 -3.26 9.99
N LEU A 117 9.41 -2.89 9.28
CA LEU A 117 8.14 -3.62 9.28
C LEU A 117 8.24 -4.92 8.46
N LEU A 118 7.38 -5.86 8.77
CA LEU A 118 7.21 -7.10 8.02
C LEU A 118 5.99 -7.05 7.09
N PRO A 119 6.00 -7.80 5.98
CA PRO A 119 4.83 -7.90 5.11
C PRO A 119 3.71 -8.68 5.80
N VAL A 120 2.47 -8.27 5.60
CA VAL A 120 1.28 -8.97 6.10
C VAL A 120 1.18 -10.35 5.44
N GLY A 121 1.10 -11.42 6.24
CA GLY A 121 1.05 -12.78 5.70
C GLY A 121 2.33 -13.22 4.97
N GLY A 122 3.48 -12.64 5.33
CA GLY A 122 4.79 -13.06 4.83
C GLY A 122 4.93 -12.88 3.31
N ALA A 123 5.18 -13.97 2.59
CA ALA A 123 5.41 -13.95 1.14
C ALA A 123 4.22 -13.37 0.33
N LEU A 124 2.99 -13.54 0.79
CA LEU A 124 1.81 -12.99 0.13
C LEU A 124 1.84 -11.45 0.14
N GLY A 125 1.99 -10.84 1.32
CA GLY A 125 2.07 -9.39 1.44
C GLY A 125 3.29 -8.81 0.73
N TYR A 126 4.42 -9.51 0.77
CA TYR A 126 5.61 -9.11 0.01
C TYR A 126 5.35 -9.10 -1.51
N GLY A 127 4.78 -10.17 -2.05
CA GLY A 127 4.47 -10.25 -3.49
C GLY A 127 3.46 -9.19 -3.94
N LEU A 128 2.43 -8.92 -3.13
CA LEU A 128 1.48 -7.84 -3.39
C LEU A 128 2.12 -6.46 -3.30
N GLY A 129 3.03 -6.24 -2.33
CA GLY A 129 3.78 -5.00 -2.19
C GLY A 129 4.67 -4.70 -3.40
N LEU A 130 5.32 -5.73 -3.95
CA LEU A 130 6.08 -5.60 -5.20
C LEU A 130 5.17 -5.29 -6.40
N LEU A 131 4.01 -5.95 -6.51
CA LEU A 131 3.04 -5.64 -7.56
C LEU A 131 2.62 -4.17 -7.52
N VAL A 132 2.41 -3.63 -6.32
CA VAL A 132 2.08 -2.20 -6.17
C VAL A 132 3.22 -1.31 -6.66
N ASP A 133 4.47 -1.60 -6.30
CA ASP A 133 5.62 -0.84 -6.82
C ASP A 133 5.70 -0.89 -8.36
N LEU A 134 5.48 -2.06 -8.94
CA LEU A 134 5.48 -2.19 -10.40
C LEU A 134 4.36 -1.40 -11.07
N LEU A 135 3.14 -1.43 -10.51
CA LEU A 135 1.99 -0.70 -11.06
C LEU A 135 2.10 0.81 -10.88
N CYS A 136 2.55 1.26 -9.70
CA CYS A 136 2.56 2.66 -9.33
C CYS A 136 3.84 3.40 -9.76
N GLY A 137 4.98 2.72 -9.75
CA GLY A 137 6.27 3.26 -10.13
C GLY A 137 6.73 2.74 -11.50
N GLY A 138 7.06 1.45 -11.58
CA GLY A 138 7.70 0.85 -12.75
C GLY A 138 6.93 1.04 -14.05
N LEU A 139 5.60 0.87 -14.04
CA LEU A 139 4.76 1.00 -15.23
C LEU A 139 4.77 2.42 -15.83
N ALA A 140 4.88 3.43 -15.00
CA ALA A 140 4.88 4.84 -15.41
C ALA A 140 6.28 5.50 -15.42
N GLY A 141 7.35 4.72 -15.17
CA GLY A 141 8.72 5.23 -15.13
C GLY A 141 9.04 6.07 -13.87
N GLY A 142 8.26 5.90 -12.81
CA GLY A 142 8.48 6.53 -11.51
C GLY A 142 9.36 5.69 -10.57
N PRO A 143 9.65 6.22 -9.36
CA PRO A 143 10.48 5.53 -8.39
C PRO A 143 9.79 4.28 -7.83
N CYS A 144 10.58 3.24 -7.60
CA CYS A 144 10.16 1.97 -7.00
C CYS A 144 11.06 1.63 -5.82
N GLY A 145 10.53 0.90 -4.84
CA GLY A 145 11.31 0.36 -3.74
C GLY A 145 12.13 1.43 -3.03
N ARG A 146 13.44 1.22 -2.96
CA ARG A 146 14.38 2.13 -2.28
C ARG A 146 14.54 3.49 -2.93
N ASP A 147 14.12 3.67 -4.17
CA ASP A 147 14.21 4.95 -4.88
C ASP A 147 13.09 5.92 -4.48
N VAL A 148 12.01 5.42 -3.85
CA VAL A 148 10.95 6.27 -3.30
C VAL A 148 11.48 7.02 -2.08
N PRO A 149 11.56 8.38 -2.10
CA PRO A 149 12.15 9.13 -1.00
C PRO A 149 11.34 9.03 0.28
N PRO A 150 11.97 9.29 1.44
CA PRO A 150 11.23 9.47 2.68
C PRO A 150 10.24 10.64 2.59
N VAL A 151 9.03 10.47 3.09
CA VAL A 151 8.02 11.55 3.14
C VAL A 151 8.49 12.77 3.97
N THR A 152 9.47 12.57 4.83
CA THR A 152 10.09 13.61 5.65
C THR A 152 11.20 14.37 4.93
N GLU A 153 11.63 13.92 3.76
CA GLU A 153 12.61 14.62 2.93
C GLU A 153 11.93 15.73 2.13
N LEU A 154 12.10 16.98 2.57
CA LEU A 154 11.47 18.14 1.92
C LEU A 154 12.33 18.80 0.84
N SER A 155 13.54 18.29 0.59
CA SER A 155 14.48 18.85 -0.41
C SER A 155 14.13 18.49 -1.86
N ARG A 156 13.27 17.48 -2.05
CA ARG A 156 12.79 17.01 -3.36
C ARG A 156 11.33 16.55 -3.29
N PRO A 157 10.62 16.48 -4.42
CA PRO A 157 9.27 15.92 -4.46
C PRO A 157 9.22 14.49 -3.89
N TYR A 158 8.14 14.14 -3.21
CA TYR A 158 7.95 12.79 -2.69
C TYR A 158 7.91 11.74 -3.80
N GLY A 159 7.28 12.10 -4.93
CA GLY A 159 7.35 11.29 -6.15
C GLY A 159 6.64 9.94 -6.06
N CYS A 160 5.75 9.72 -5.08
CA CYS A 160 5.02 8.46 -5.01
C CYS A 160 4.10 8.28 -6.21
N GLY A 161 3.90 7.04 -6.61
CA GLY A 161 2.99 6.68 -7.68
C GLY A 161 1.60 6.29 -7.18
N PHE A 162 0.63 6.43 -8.06
CA PHE A 162 -0.74 6.00 -7.85
C PHE A 162 -1.22 5.25 -9.09
N PHE A 163 -1.84 4.11 -8.90
CA PHE A 163 -2.47 3.32 -9.95
C PHE A 163 -3.97 3.22 -9.74
N ALA A 164 -4.74 3.34 -10.81
CA ALA A 164 -6.16 3.06 -10.79
C ALA A 164 -6.57 2.21 -12.00
N LEU A 165 -7.45 1.24 -11.76
CA LEU A 165 -8.10 0.40 -12.75
C LEU A 165 -9.61 0.47 -12.52
N VAL A 166 -10.37 0.63 -13.61
CA VAL A 166 -11.83 0.59 -13.59
C VAL A 166 -12.31 -0.41 -14.62
N LEU A 167 -13.23 -1.30 -14.22
CA LEU A 167 -13.85 -2.30 -15.10
C LEU A 167 -15.37 -2.13 -15.09
N ASP A 168 -15.96 -2.14 -16.30
CA ASP A 168 -17.41 -2.11 -16.49
C ASP A 168 -17.92 -3.54 -16.63
N PRO A 169 -18.57 -4.14 -15.59
CA PRO A 169 -18.96 -5.54 -15.58
C PRO A 169 -19.95 -5.88 -16.71
N VAL A 170 -20.75 -4.92 -17.19
CA VAL A 170 -21.69 -5.13 -18.29
C VAL A 170 -20.98 -5.50 -19.59
N ARG A 171 -19.68 -5.28 -19.70
CA ARG A 171 -18.87 -5.58 -20.91
C ARG A 171 -18.19 -6.95 -20.84
N PHE A 172 -18.31 -7.65 -19.73
CA PHE A 172 -17.72 -8.98 -19.55
C PHE A 172 -18.73 -10.13 -19.61
N GLY A 173 -20.01 -9.84 -19.78
CA GLY A 173 -21.07 -10.88 -19.96
C GLY A 173 -22.43 -10.39 -19.52
#